data_adecc349e21b5d6527640095c1ad9a96
#
_entry.id   adecc349e21b5d6527640095c1ad9a96
#
_cell.length_a   1.000
_cell.length_b   1.000
_cell.length_c   1.000
_cell.angle_alpha   90.00
_cell.angle_beta   90.00
_cell.angle_gamma   90.00
#
_symmetry.space_group_name_H-M   'P 1'
#
loop_
_entity.id
_entity.type
_entity.pdbx_description
1 polymer ?
#
loop_
_entity_poly.entity_id
_entity_poly.type
_entity_poly.pdbx_seq_one_letter_code
_entity_poly.pdbx_strand_id
1 'polypeptide(L)'
;MSVNKVNETIPQSGCSTVWNVLHLAAENIPTEGERENVRVDAEGHRDALLSGIEMLGTLLSESTPRYQFNNYEVTSIGDFMKTAANLINGMNTLIAGCEELNGK
;
A
#
# COMPACT_ATOMS: atom_id res chain seq x y z
N MET A 1 -12.04 -16.37 -25.08
CA MET A 1 -11.85 -16.08 -25.03
C MET A 1 -11.27 -15.10 -24.34
N SER A 2 -11.62 -14.28 -23.94
CA SER A 2 -11.00 -13.22 -23.32
C SER A 2 -10.42 -13.56 -22.00
N VAL A 3 -10.94 -14.48 -21.31
CA VAL A 3 -10.40 -14.87 -20.02
C VAL A 3 -8.97 -15.36 -20.15
N ASN A 4 -8.72 -16.14 -21.15
CA ASN A 4 -7.37 -16.60 -21.36
C ASN A 4 -6.44 -15.49 -21.72
N LYS A 5 -6.91 -14.51 -22.48
CA LYS A 5 -6.11 -13.41 -22.79
C LYS A 5 -5.73 -12.62 -21.58
N VAL A 6 -6.64 -12.41 -20.66
CA VAL A 6 -6.35 -11.70 -19.44
C VAL A 6 -5.28 -12.44 -18.65
N ASN A 7 -5.40 -13.74 -18.56
CA ASN A 7 -4.42 -14.52 -17.84
C ASN A 7 -3.05 -14.44 -18.48
N GLU A 8 -3.02 -14.32 -19.77
CA GLU A 8 -1.75 -14.24 -20.47
C GLU A 8 -1.08 -12.90 -20.28
N THR A 9 -1.85 -11.83 -20.14
CA THR A 9 -1.26 -10.54 -19.97
C THR A 9 -0.76 -10.31 -18.57
N ILE A 10 -1.23 -11.06 -17.62
CA ILE A 10 -0.78 -10.90 -16.24
C ILE A 10 0.34 -11.91 -15.99
N PRO A 11 1.49 -11.44 -15.59
CA PRO A 11 2.60 -12.36 -15.36
C PRO A 11 2.21 -13.42 -14.35
N GLN A 12 2.61 -14.62 -14.60
CA GLN A 12 2.25 -15.72 -13.73
C GLN A 12 2.90 -15.61 -12.36
N SER A 13 4.14 -15.22 -12.33
CA SER A 13 4.81 -15.12 -11.05
C SER A 13 4.48 -13.78 -10.44
N GLY A 14 3.93 -13.77 -9.27
CA GLY A 14 3.66 -12.58 -8.52
C GLY A 14 2.56 -11.72 -9.10
N CYS A 15 1.85 -12.24 -10.05
CA CYS A 15 0.87 -11.43 -10.72
C CYS A 15 -0.30 -11.08 -9.86
N SER A 16 -0.51 -11.80 -8.81
CA SER A 16 -1.69 -11.56 -7.99
C SER A 16 -1.43 -10.74 -6.78
N THR A 17 -0.31 -10.10 -6.70
CA THR A 17 -0.04 -9.27 -5.55
C THR A 17 -0.82 -7.96 -5.66
N VAL A 18 -1.10 -7.38 -4.51
CA VAL A 18 -1.73 -6.07 -4.45
C VAL A 18 -0.90 -5.06 -5.24
N TRP A 19 0.41 -5.18 -5.14
CA TRP A 19 1.33 -4.29 -5.83
C TRP A 19 1.08 -4.29 -7.33
N ASN A 20 0.98 -5.48 -7.92
CA ASN A 20 0.73 -5.60 -9.36
C ASN A 20 -0.63 -5.05 -9.76
N VAL A 21 -1.63 -5.32 -8.95
CA VAL A 21 -2.98 -4.83 -9.23
C VAL A 21 -3.03 -3.31 -9.20
N LEU A 22 -2.36 -2.71 -8.22
CA LEU A 22 -2.35 -1.25 -8.13
C LEU A 22 -1.60 -0.62 -9.29
N HIS A 23 -0.52 -1.27 -9.73
CA HIS A 23 0.24 -0.77 -10.86
C HIS A 23 -0.63 -0.79 -12.13
N LEU A 24 -1.34 -1.88 -12.34
CA LEU A 24 -2.24 -1.98 -13.48
C LEU A 24 -3.38 -0.99 -13.39
N ALA A 25 -3.87 -0.75 -12.17
CA ALA A 25 -4.94 0.21 -11.98
C ALA A 25 -4.51 1.61 -12.41
N ALA A 26 -3.28 1.98 -12.09
CA ALA A 26 -2.79 3.30 -12.49
C ALA A 26 -2.80 3.45 -14.00
N GLU A 27 -2.44 2.39 -14.69
CA GLU A 27 -2.40 2.42 -16.15
C GLU A 27 -3.78 2.58 -16.78
N ASN A 28 -4.80 2.26 -16.04
CA ASN A 28 -6.17 2.32 -16.55
C ASN A 28 -6.93 3.58 -16.15
N ILE A 29 -6.29 4.49 -15.46
CA ILE A 29 -6.92 5.78 -15.13
C ILE A 29 -6.87 6.65 -16.40
N PRO A 30 -8.01 7.10 -16.89
CA PRO A 30 -8.06 7.63 -18.26
C PRO A 30 -7.44 9.00 -18.48
N THR A 31 -7.47 9.88 -17.48
CA THR A 31 -7.02 11.25 -17.73
C THR A 31 -5.92 11.64 -16.77
N GLU A 32 -5.15 12.62 -17.20
CA GLU A 32 -4.07 13.17 -16.40
C GLU A 32 -4.60 13.76 -15.09
N GLY A 33 -5.71 14.47 -15.17
CA GLY A 33 -6.30 15.07 -13.99
C GLY A 33 -6.75 14.04 -12.98
N GLU A 34 -7.32 12.95 -13.45
CA GLU A 34 -7.75 11.88 -12.55
C GLU A 34 -6.54 11.18 -11.93
N ARG A 35 -5.47 11.00 -12.71
CA ARG A 35 -4.26 10.40 -12.17
C ARG A 35 -3.65 11.29 -11.10
N GLU A 36 -3.71 12.59 -11.30
CA GLU A 36 -3.20 13.52 -10.30
C GLU A 36 -4.03 13.45 -9.00
N ASN A 37 -5.34 13.33 -9.12
CA ASN A 37 -6.19 13.20 -7.94
C ASN A 37 -5.89 11.92 -7.19
N VAL A 38 -5.69 10.83 -7.90
CA VAL A 38 -5.35 9.56 -7.28
C VAL A 38 -3.99 9.64 -6.60
N ARG A 39 -3.04 10.30 -7.24
CA ARG A 39 -1.72 10.47 -6.66
C ARG A 39 -1.77 11.21 -5.32
N VAL A 40 -2.51 12.31 -5.28
CA VAL A 40 -2.63 13.10 -4.06
C VAL A 40 -3.33 12.31 -2.96
N ASP A 41 -4.38 11.60 -3.33
CA ASP A 41 -5.11 10.79 -2.37
C ASP A 41 -4.24 9.65 -1.83
N ALA A 42 -3.49 9.02 -2.70
CA ALA A 42 -2.59 7.94 -2.28
C ALA A 42 -1.49 8.45 -1.36
N GLU A 43 -0.97 9.65 -1.63
CA GLU A 43 0.02 10.25 -0.74
C GLU A 43 -0.56 10.50 0.64
N GLY A 44 -1.80 10.97 0.70
CA GLY A 44 -2.46 11.19 1.97
C GLY A 44 -2.62 9.91 2.76
N HIS A 45 -3.03 8.84 2.11
CA HIS A 45 -3.18 7.55 2.78
C HIS A 45 -1.82 7.00 3.24
N ARG A 46 -0.80 7.13 2.40
CA ARG A 46 0.53 6.70 2.77
C ARG A 46 1.03 7.43 4.00
N ASP A 47 0.85 8.74 4.01
CA ASP A 47 1.34 9.56 5.11
C ASP A 47 0.57 9.25 6.40
N ALA A 48 -0.71 8.97 6.30
CA ALA A 48 -1.50 8.58 7.46
C ALA A 48 -1.03 7.23 8.03
N LEU A 49 -0.70 6.29 7.15
CA LEU A 49 -0.19 5.00 7.61
C LEU A 49 1.17 5.15 8.28
N LEU A 50 2.02 5.98 7.71
CA LEU A 50 3.35 6.22 8.30
C LEU A 50 3.23 6.87 9.67
N SER A 51 2.32 7.84 9.80
CA SER A 51 2.10 8.50 11.08
C SER A 51 1.57 7.51 12.12
N GLY A 52 0.70 6.61 11.68
CA GLY A 52 0.17 5.59 12.59
C GLY A 52 1.24 4.65 13.09
N ILE A 53 2.13 4.22 12.21
CA ILE A 53 3.23 3.35 12.59
C ILE A 53 4.16 4.07 13.57
N GLU A 54 4.43 5.33 13.30
CA GLU A 54 5.29 6.12 14.15
C GLU A 54 4.70 6.27 15.56
N MET A 55 3.40 6.57 15.61
CA MET A 55 2.70 6.70 16.88
C MET A 55 2.71 5.37 17.63
N LEU A 56 2.47 4.28 16.94
CA LEU A 56 2.47 2.97 17.55
C LEU A 56 3.86 2.64 18.12
N GLY A 57 4.91 2.95 17.37
CA GLY A 57 6.25 2.76 17.83
C GLY A 57 6.55 3.54 19.11
N THR A 58 6.09 4.76 19.18
CA THR A 58 6.26 5.60 20.35
C THR A 58 5.52 5.01 21.54
N LEU A 59 4.28 4.58 21.33
CA LEU A 59 3.50 4.00 22.41
C LEU A 59 4.14 2.73 22.94
N LEU A 60 4.65 1.90 22.06
CA LEU A 60 5.30 0.66 22.47
C LEU A 60 6.56 0.93 23.27
N SER A 61 7.36 1.90 22.81
CA SER A 61 8.60 2.24 23.50
C SER A 61 8.37 2.79 24.88
N GLU A 62 7.30 3.55 25.05
CA GLU A 62 7.06 4.23 26.31
C GLU A 62 6.26 3.41 27.30
N SER A 63 5.54 2.42 26.85
CA SER A 63 4.66 1.67 27.72
C SER A 63 5.27 0.42 28.27
N THR A 64 6.39 -0.03 27.73
CA THR A 64 6.94 -1.32 28.09
C THR A 64 7.19 -1.52 29.58
N PRO A 65 7.61 -0.54 30.36
CA PRO A 65 7.85 -0.83 31.77
C PRO A 65 6.57 -1.05 32.55
N ARG A 66 5.43 -0.64 32.05
CA ARG A 66 4.19 -0.69 32.80
C ARG A 66 3.18 -1.66 32.24
N TYR A 67 3.25 -1.97 30.99
CA TYR A 67 2.24 -2.80 30.33
C TYR A 67 2.89 -4.00 29.70
N GLN A 68 2.36 -5.16 29.99
CA GLN A 68 2.86 -6.38 29.39
C GLN A 68 1.87 -6.85 28.36
N PHE A 69 2.31 -6.95 27.13
CA PHE A 69 1.46 -7.39 26.03
C PHE A 69 1.36 -8.91 26.04
N ASN A 70 0.16 -9.44 25.88
CA ASN A 70 0.00 -10.87 25.76
C ASN A 70 0.30 -11.29 24.33
N ASN A 71 0.33 -12.60 24.08
CA ASN A 71 0.69 -13.13 22.77
C ASN A 71 -0.24 -12.66 21.67
N TYR A 72 -1.53 -12.59 21.96
CA TYR A 72 -2.49 -12.13 20.99
C TYR A 72 -2.23 -10.69 20.59
N GLU A 73 -1.95 -9.87 21.57
CA GLU A 73 -1.68 -8.45 21.32
C GLU A 73 -0.42 -8.26 20.50
N VAL A 74 0.63 -8.99 20.84
CA VAL A 74 1.89 -8.90 20.11
C VAL A 74 1.70 -9.33 18.65
N THR A 75 0.98 -10.42 18.45
CA THR A 75 0.73 -10.92 17.12
C THR A 75 -0.11 -9.92 16.31
N SER A 76 -1.12 -9.34 16.94
CA SER A 76 -1.98 -8.37 16.25
C SER A 76 -1.23 -7.13 15.85
N ILE A 77 -0.35 -6.64 16.73
CA ILE A 77 0.47 -5.48 16.41
C ILE A 77 1.40 -5.81 15.25
N GLY A 78 2.03 -6.97 15.28
CA GLY A 78 2.91 -7.39 14.20
C GLY A 78 2.18 -7.52 12.88
N ASP A 79 1.00 -8.10 12.90
CA ASP A 79 0.18 -8.24 11.70
C ASP A 79 -0.22 -6.87 11.14
N PHE A 80 -0.58 -5.95 12.03
CA PHE A 80 -0.91 -4.60 11.59
C PHE A 80 0.29 -3.95 10.91
N MET A 81 1.47 -4.07 11.51
CA MET A 81 2.65 -3.43 10.95
C MET A 81 3.01 -4.00 9.59
N LYS A 82 2.88 -5.30 9.42
CA LYS A 82 3.12 -5.93 8.12
C LYS A 82 2.13 -5.46 7.08
N THR A 83 0.87 -5.41 7.45
CA THR A 83 -0.17 -4.96 6.54
C THR A 83 0.03 -3.50 6.16
N ALA A 84 0.33 -2.67 7.15
CA ALA A 84 0.55 -1.24 6.88
C ALA A 84 1.75 -1.03 5.95
N ALA A 85 2.82 -1.79 6.15
CA ALA A 85 3.99 -1.69 5.29
C ALA A 85 3.64 -2.07 3.85
N ASN A 86 2.85 -3.13 3.69
CA ASN A 86 2.43 -3.55 2.36
C ASN A 86 1.54 -2.50 1.69
N LEU A 87 0.65 -1.88 2.46
CA LEU A 87 -0.20 -0.83 1.92
C LEU A 87 0.60 0.40 1.55
N ILE A 88 1.60 0.74 2.34
CA ILE A 88 2.48 1.86 2.01
C ILE A 88 3.20 1.59 0.70
N ASN A 89 3.70 0.38 0.51
CA ASN A 89 4.34 0.00 -0.74
C ASN A 89 3.36 0.09 -1.90
N GLY A 90 2.11 -0.32 -1.68
CA GLY A 90 1.08 -0.20 -2.70
C GLY A 90 0.80 1.24 -3.07
N MET A 91 0.72 2.11 -2.06
CA MET A 91 0.50 3.53 -2.33
C MET A 91 1.66 4.12 -3.11
N ASN A 92 2.88 3.77 -2.74
CA ASN A 92 4.06 4.26 -3.45
C ASN A 92 4.07 3.80 -4.92
N THR A 93 3.63 2.57 -5.16
CA THR A 93 3.54 2.06 -6.52
C THR A 93 2.51 2.83 -7.33
N LEU A 94 1.38 3.11 -6.73
CA LEU A 94 0.32 3.85 -7.39
C LEU A 94 0.77 5.27 -7.69
N ILE A 95 1.41 5.91 -6.72
CA ILE A 95 1.93 7.27 -6.87
C ILE A 95 2.93 7.31 -8.03
N ALA A 96 3.87 6.39 -8.03
CA ALA A 96 4.90 6.35 -9.07
C ALA A 96 4.27 6.10 -10.43
N GLY A 97 3.29 5.22 -10.51
CA GLY A 97 2.61 4.95 -11.77
C GLY A 97 1.89 6.18 -12.30
N CYS A 98 1.20 6.90 -11.43
CA CYS A 98 0.49 8.11 -11.86
C CYS A 98 1.47 9.18 -12.31
N GLU A 99 2.57 9.35 -11.60
CA GLU A 99 3.57 10.34 -11.97
C GLU A 99 4.20 10.01 -13.31
N GLU A 100 4.51 8.76 -13.51
CA GLU A 100 5.14 8.32 -14.74
C GLU A 100 4.22 8.51 -15.93
N LEU A 101 2.95 8.16 -15.76
CA LEU A 101 1.98 8.27 -16.84
C LEU A 101 1.62 9.72 -17.14
N ASN A 102 1.80 10.61 -16.19
CA ASN A 102 1.54 12.03 -16.43
C ASN A 102 2.73 12.74 -17.06
N GLY A 103 3.69 12.03 -17.47
CA GLY A 103 4.76 12.59 -18.23
C GLY A 103 5.84 13.24 -17.43
N LYS A 104 5.92 12.81 -16.20
CA LYS A 104 6.84 13.39 -15.43
C LYS A 104 7.93 12.88 -15.35
#